data_27457602fe05a2b400737a7e5582a8f4
#
_entry.id   27457602fe05a2b400737a7e5582a8f4
#
_cell.length_a   1.000
_cell.length_b   1.000
_cell.length_c   1.000
_cell.angle_alpha   90.00
_cell.angle_beta   90.00
_cell.angle_gamma   90.00
#
_symmetry.space_group_name_H-M   'P 1'
#
loop_
_entity.id
_entity.type
_entity.pdbx_description
1 polymer ?
#
loop_
_entity_poly.entity_id
_entity_poly.type
_entity_poly.pdbx_seq_one_letter_code
_entity_poly.pdbx_strand_id
1 'polypeptide(L)'
;TPMSLLSSAGESGAGSGVKNIVFFDNVRVPAKNLIGGENNGWQVATTHLELEHGTGGRIARNWIVDRIFDHCKETRFDGQPISSERFTQDKLIDIYIDAEIGRLFQLRNYWMRHTGASFTYEGPQASYFRKTSGLRIATNILEILGPHALTNDEEIAVEEGHIEAHQRAAIIALHPGGTTDIQ
;
A
#
# COMPACT_ATOMS: atom_id res chain seq x y z
N THR A 1 -15.32 14.09 -13.38
CA THR A 1 -14.03 14.76 -13.60
C THR A 1 -12.94 13.87 -13.04
N PRO A 2 -11.96 13.45 -13.82
CA PRO A 2 -10.85 12.65 -13.32
C PRO A 2 -10.01 13.48 -12.36
N MET A 3 -9.66 12.90 -11.22
CA MET A 3 -8.73 13.48 -10.24
C MET A 3 -7.37 12.83 -10.45
N SER A 4 -6.50 13.49 -11.20
CA SER A 4 -5.15 12.99 -11.50
C SER A 4 -4.14 13.15 -10.36
N LEU A 5 -4.47 13.89 -9.31
CA LEU A 5 -3.57 14.21 -8.18
C LEU A 5 -3.16 13.00 -7.31
N LEU A 6 -3.84 11.87 -7.48
CA LEU A 6 -3.61 10.68 -6.68
C LEU A 6 -3.13 9.48 -7.52
N SER A 7 -2.68 9.75 -8.74
CA SER A 7 -2.07 8.74 -9.58
C SER A 7 -0.69 8.39 -9.01
N SER A 8 -0.55 7.18 -8.46
CA SER A 8 0.76 6.59 -8.30
C SER A 8 1.24 6.18 -9.69
N ALA A 9 2.15 6.95 -10.26
CA ALA A 9 2.80 6.54 -11.49
C ALA A 9 3.54 5.21 -11.22
N GLY A 10 3.21 4.18 -11.98
CA GLY A 10 4.06 3.01 -12.09
C GLY A 10 3.71 1.76 -11.30
N GLU A 11 2.63 1.70 -10.54
CA GLU A 11 2.15 0.40 -10.07
C GLU A 11 1.35 -0.30 -11.18
N SER A 12 2.09 -1.00 -12.02
CA SER A 12 1.54 -2.00 -12.92
C SER A 12 0.91 -3.12 -12.09
N GLY A 13 -0.40 -3.09 -11.92
CA GLY A 13 -1.05 -4.28 -11.41
C GLY A 13 -2.43 -4.14 -10.80
N ALA A 14 -2.87 -2.99 -10.42
CA ALA A 14 -4.23 -2.82 -9.95
C ALA A 14 -4.71 -1.39 -10.21
N GLY A 15 -5.24 -1.17 -11.37
CA GLY A 15 -5.97 0.04 -11.72
C GLY A 15 -5.09 1.30 -11.70
N SER A 16 -4.94 1.92 -12.84
CA SER A 16 -4.38 3.27 -12.95
C SER A 16 -4.87 4.12 -11.79
N GLY A 17 -3.97 4.76 -11.07
CA GLY A 17 -4.29 5.57 -9.89
C GLY A 17 -5.17 6.79 -10.12
N VAL A 18 -6.03 6.73 -11.12
CA VAL A 18 -7.02 7.77 -11.40
C VAL A 18 -8.25 7.55 -10.54
N LYS A 19 -8.51 8.48 -9.64
CA LYS A 19 -9.76 8.55 -8.88
C LYS A 19 -10.78 9.39 -9.66
N ASN A 20 -12.02 8.93 -9.69
CA ASN A 20 -13.11 9.63 -10.38
C ASN A 20 -14.19 10.02 -9.39
N ILE A 21 -14.80 11.19 -9.61
CA ILE A 21 -16.04 11.57 -8.95
C ILE A 21 -17.18 11.17 -9.91
N VAL A 22 -18.13 10.40 -9.39
CA VAL A 22 -19.31 9.97 -10.13
C VAL A 22 -20.53 10.70 -9.58
N PHE A 23 -21.29 11.30 -10.46
CA PHE A 23 -22.54 11.99 -10.13
C PHE A 23 -23.72 11.14 -10.61
N PHE A 24 -24.67 10.91 -9.71
CA PHE A 24 -25.94 10.26 -10.02
C PHE A 24 -27.05 11.31 -9.92
N ASP A 25 -27.64 11.70 -11.04
CA ASP A 25 -28.73 12.67 -11.09
C ASP A 25 -29.98 11.99 -11.64
N ASN A 26 -30.97 11.79 -10.80
CA ASN A 26 -32.27 11.19 -11.12
C ASN A 26 -32.17 9.83 -11.87
N VAL A 27 -31.13 9.07 -11.65
CA VAL A 27 -30.90 7.77 -12.30
C VAL A 27 -31.97 6.77 -11.86
N ARG A 28 -32.72 6.21 -12.81
CA ARG A 28 -33.71 5.15 -12.56
C ARG A 28 -33.06 3.79 -12.81
N VAL A 29 -33.14 2.93 -11.80
CA VAL A 29 -32.63 1.55 -11.87
C VAL A 29 -33.81 0.59 -11.70
N PRO A 30 -33.94 -0.45 -12.55
CA PRO A 30 -34.99 -1.46 -12.37
C PRO A 30 -34.89 -2.14 -11.01
N ALA A 31 -36.02 -2.36 -10.34
CA ALA A 31 -36.08 -3.01 -9.02
C ALA A 31 -35.42 -4.40 -9.00
N LYS A 32 -35.45 -5.13 -10.11
CA LYS A 32 -34.78 -6.43 -10.25
C LYS A 32 -33.25 -6.37 -10.10
N ASN A 33 -32.66 -5.18 -10.20
CA ASN A 33 -31.22 -4.98 -10.02
C ASN A 33 -30.84 -4.71 -8.56
N LEU A 34 -31.82 -4.69 -7.64
CA LEU A 34 -31.57 -4.56 -6.22
C LEU A 34 -30.95 -5.86 -5.68
N ILE A 35 -29.70 -5.75 -5.20
CA ILE A 35 -28.99 -6.87 -4.61
C ILE A 35 -29.37 -6.98 -3.13
N GLY A 36 -29.66 -8.21 -2.67
CA GLY A 36 -29.95 -8.49 -1.27
C GLY A 36 -31.38 -8.17 -0.79
N GLY A 37 -32.21 -7.52 -1.63
CA GLY A 37 -33.56 -7.12 -1.27
C GLY A 37 -33.65 -5.80 -0.50
N GLU A 38 -34.89 -5.32 -0.26
CA GLU A 38 -35.14 -4.07 0.46
C GLU A 38 -34.63 -4.12 1.91
N ASN A 39 -34.08 -3.01 2.37
CA ASN A 39 -33.57 -2.80 3.74
C ASN A 39 -32.43 -3.75 4.18
N ASN A 40 -31.84 -4.48 3.26
CA ASN A 40 -30.73 -5.41 3.53
C ASN A 40 -29.34 -4.91 3.06
N GLY A 41 -29.22 -3.61 2.80
CA GLY A 41 -27.99 -3.02 2.26
C GLY A 41 -26.77 -3.20 3.15
N TRP A 42 -26.95 -3.22 4.49
CA TRP A 42 -25.84 -3.43 5.41
C TRP A 42 -25.25 -4.84 5.25
N GLN A 43 -26.09 -5.87 5.16
CA GLN A 43 -25.62 -7.24 4.94
C GLN A 43 -24.87 -7.40 3.61
N VAL A 44 -25.36 -6.76 2.56
CA VAL A 44 -24.69 -6.76 1.25
C VAL A 44 -23.33 -6.06 1.34
N ALA A 45 -23.28 -4.88 1.99
CA ALA A 45 -22.05 -4.13 2.16
C ALA A 45 -21.01 -4.89 2.99
N THR A 46 -21.39 -5.49 4.10
CA THR A 46 -20.48 -6.28 4.95
C THR A 46 -19.93 -7.50 4.22
N THR A 47 -20.76 -8.22 3.49
CA THR A 47 -20.31 -9.34 2.66
C THR A 47 -19.29 -8.89 1.60
N HIS A 48 -19.53 -7.76 0.95
CA HIS A 48 -18.57 -7.21 0.00
C HIS A 48 -17.24 -6.84 0.65
N LEU A 49 -17.29 -6.15 1.80
CA LEU A 49 -16.10 -5.77 2.56
C LEU A 49 -15.29 -6.98 3.04
N GLU A 50 -15.96 -8.03 3.52
CA GLU A 50 -15.33 -9.29 3.90
C GLU A 50 -14.59 -9.94 2.72
N LEU A 51 -15.19 -9.94 1.55
CA LEU A 51 -14.57 -10.46 0.33
C LEU A 51 -13.39 -9.60 -0.12
N GLU A 52 -13.52 -8.29 -0.08
CA GLU A 52 -12.48 -7.35 -0.49
C GLU A 52 -11.26 -7.40 0.43
N HIS A 53 -11.47 -7.36 1.73
CA HIS A 53 -10.36 -7.37 2.70
C HIS A 53 -9.67 -8.72 2.79
N GLY A 54 -10.28 -9.70 2.23
CA GLY A 54 -9.83 -11.04 2.40
C GLY A 54 -9.24 -11.73 1.18
N THR A 55 -9.41 -11.25 -0.01
CA THR A 55 -9.07 -11.95 -1.25
C THR A 55 -7.59 -11.84 -1.65
N GLY A 56 -6.70 -12.04 -0.73
CA GLY A 56 -5.36 -12.45 -1.07
C GLY A 56 -4.64 -11.57 -2.09
N GLY A 57 -3.97 -10.58 -1.62
CA GLY A 57 -2.87 -9.98 -2.36
C GLY A 57 -1.73 -10.99 -2.52
N ARG A 58 -0.73 -10.67 -3.31
CA ARG A 58 0.50 -11.44 -3.39
C ARG A 58 1.12 -11.56 -2.01
N ILE A 59 1.48 -12.77 -1.59
CA ILE A 59 2.32 -13.01 -0.42
C ILE A 59 3.76 -12.63 -0.78
N ALA A 60 3.94 -11.41 -1.20
CA ALA A 60 5.23 -10.89 -1.61
C ALA A 60 5.65 -9.79 -0.64
N ARG A 61 6.94 -9.68 -0.41
CA ARG A 61 7.52 -8.51 0.24
C ARG A 61 7.19 -7.26 -0.57
N ASN A 62 7.11 -6.12 0.10
CA ASN A 62 6.92 -4.85 -0.57
C ASN A 62 8.06 -4.62 -1.58
N TRP A 63 7.74 -4.47 -2.85
CA TRP A 63 8.70 -4.34 -3.95
C TRP A 63 9.67 -3.16 -3.77
N ILE A 64 9.23 -2.08 -3.10
CA ILE A 64 10.07 -0.91 -2.84
C ILE A 64 11.27 -1.25 -1.95
N VAL A 65 11.13 -2.29 -1.11
CA VAL A 65 12.20 -2.72 -0.21
C VAL A 65 13.39 -3.25 -1.00
N ASP A 66 13.16 -4.09 -1.99
CA ASP A 66 14.23 -4.63 -2.80
C ASP A 66 14.92 -3.50 -3.59
N ARG A 67 14.16 -2.56 -4.17
CA ARG A 67 14.70 -1.40 -4.89
C ARG A 67 15.57 -0.50 -4.02
N ILE A 68 15.11 -0.12 -2.83
CA ILE A 68 15.90 0.74 -1.94
C ILE A 68 17.18 0.06 -1.47
N PHE A 69 17.14 -1.24 -1.23
CA PHE A 69 18.33 -2.00 -0.87
C PHE A 69 19.37 -2.02 -2.00
N ASP A 70 18.92 -2.24 -3.23
CA ASP A 70 19.81 -2.28 -4.39
C ASP A 70 20.36 -0.87 -4.69
N HIS A 71 19.50 0.15 -4.65
CA HIS A 71 19.93 1.53 -4.77
C HIS A 71 21.03 1.90 -3.75
N CYS A 72 20.87 1.55 -2.49
CA CYS A 72 21.85 1.86 -1.44
C CYS A 72 23.17 1.09 -1.60
N LYS A 73 23.16 -0.08 -2.21
CA LYS A 73 24.38 -0.83 -2.54
C LYS A 73 25.14 -0.22 -3.74
N GLU A 74 24.41 0.30 -4.71
CA GLU A 74 24.96 0.82 -5.95
C GLU A 74 25.40 2.28 -5.84
N THR A 75 24.64 3.09 -5.13
CA THR A 75 24.94 4.51 -4.91
C THR A 75 26.14 4.67 -4.00
N ARG A 76 27.06 5.54 -4.42
CA ARG A 76 28.32 5.78 -3.70
C ARG A 76 28.43 7.20 -3.19
N PHE A 77 28.93 7.32 -1.97
CA PHE A 77 29.34 8.57 -1.37
C PHE A 77 30.77 8.41 -0.88
N ASP A 78 31.65 9.32 -1.27
CA ASP A 78 33.10 9.24 -1.02
C ASP A 78 33.73 7.88 -1.39
N GLY A 79 33.28 7.30 -2.52
CA GLY A 79 33.78 6.04 -3.05
C GLY A 79 33.24 4.77 -2.35
N GLN A 80 32.49 4.91 -1.28
CA GLN A 80 31.85 3.80 -0.56
C GLN A 80 30.35 3.72 -0.86
N PRO A 81 29.74 2.51 -0.90
CA PRO A 81 28.30 2.39 -0.97
C PRO A 81 27.62 3.09 0.22
N ILE A 82 26.53 3.81 0.00
CA ILE A 82 25.80 4.44 1.09
C ILE A 82 25.25 3.41 2.08
N SER A 83 25.02 2.17 1.64
CA SER A 83 24.66 1.03 2.51
C SER A 83 25.77 0.64 3.51
N SER A 84 26.99 1.16 3.39
CA SER A 84 28.06 0.92 4.38
C SER A 84 27.98 1.86 5.59
N GLU A 85 27.21 2.94 5.49
CA GLU A 85 27.03 3.88 6.58
C GLU A 85 26.09 3.31 7.66
N ARG A 86 26.47 3.47 8.92
CA ARG A 86 25.71 2.95 10.05
C ARG A 86 24.26 3.44 10.08
N PHE A 87 24.05 4.73 9.83
CA PHE A 87 22.71 5.32 9.79
C PHE A 87 21.84 4.65 8.72
N THR A 88 22.38 4.49 7.51
CA THR A 88 21.67 3.82 6.41
C THR A 88 21.36 2.37 6.73
N GLN A 89 22.31 1.65 7.34
CA GLN A 89 22.11 0.25 7.76
C GLN A 89 20.97 0.11 8.75
N ASP A 90 20.93 0.95 9.80
CA ASP A 90 19.89 0.91 10.81
C ASP A 90 18.51 1.15 10.17
N LYS A 91 18.38 2.13 9.24
CA LYS A 91 17.14 2.40 8.50
C LYS A 91 16.73 1.26 7.57
N LEU A 92 17.68 0.65 6.86
CA LEU A 92 17.40 -0.49 5.99
C LEU A 92 16.93 -1.71 6.80
N ILE A 93 17.49 -1.95 7.98
CA ILE A 93 17.03 -3.01 8.88
C ILE A 93 15.59 -2.79 9.32
N ASP A 94 15.24 -1.58 9.74
CA ASP A 94 13.87 -1.23 10.13
C ASP A 94 12.87 -1.43 8.96
N ILE A 95 13.25 -0.99 7.76
CA ILE A 95 12.47 -1.21 6.53
C ILE A 95 12.24 -2.71 6.28
N TYR A 96 13.31 -3.51 6.41
CA TYR A 96 13.24 -4.94 6.20
C TYR A 96 12.33 -5.64 7.22
N ILE A 97 12.47 -5.30 8.49
CA ILE A 97 11.66 -5.87 9.57
C ILE A 97 10.17 -5.57 9.35
N ASP A 98 9.83 -4.31 9.08
CA ASP A 98 8.44 -3.92 8.81
C ASP A 98 7.85 -4.67 7.59
N ALA A 99 8.63 -4.82 6.53
CA ALA A 99 8.19 -5.53 5.34
C ALA A 99 7.98 -7.03 5.60
N GLU A 100 8.87 -7.67 6.36
CA GLU A 100 8.74 -9.09 6.68
C GLU A 100 7.59 -9.37 7.66
N ILE A 101 7.36 -8.53 8.65
CA ILE A 101 6.19 -8.65 9.52
C ILE A 101 4.90 -8.50 8.69
N GLY A 102 4.84 -7.52 7.78
CA GLY A 102 3.70 -7.36 6.88
C GLY A 102 3.46 -8.59 6.00
N ARG A 103 4.52 -9.20 5.48
CA ARG A 103 4.46 -10.44 4.71
C ARG A 103 3.93 -11.61 5.55
N LEU A 104 4.37 -11.73 6.79
CA LEU A 104 3.91 -12.79 7.71
C LEU A 104 2.43 -12.63 8.06
N PHE A 105 1.91 -11.41 8.24
CA PHE A 105 0.47 -11.18 8.40
C PHE A 105 -0.32 -11.62 7.18
N GLN A 106 0.15 -11.32 5.99
CA GLN A 106 -0.49 -11.76 4.75
C GLN A 106 -0.48 -13.28 4.61
N LEU A 107 0.65 -13.92 4.92
CA LEU A 107 0.78 -15.38 4.89
C LEU A 107 -0.18 -16.06 5.87
N ARG A 108 -0.27 -15.54 7.11
CA ARG A 108 -1.23 -16.03 8.12
C ARG A 108 -2.67 -15.94 7.60
N ASN A 109 -3.06 -14.78 7.08
CA ASN A 109 -4.40 -14.54 6.59
C ASN A 109 -4.73 -15.43 5.39
N TYR A 110 -3.79 -15.63 4.50
CA TYR A 110 -3.91 -16.57 3.38
C TYR A 110 -4.12 -18.01 3.87
N TRP A 111 -3.30 -18.46 4.83
CA TRP A 111 -3.40 -19.79 5.41
C TRP A 111 -4.76 -20.00 6.10
N MET A 112 -5.21 -19.07 6.93
CA MET A 112 -6.50 -19.14 7.63
C MET A 112 -7.67 -19.32 6.65
N ARG A 113 -7.67 -18.57 5.56
CA ARG A 113 -8.70 -18.72 4.53
C ARG A 113 -8.64 -20.06 3.83
N HIS A 114 -7.46 -20.48 3.46
CA HIS A 114 -7.29 -21.74 2.74
C HIS A 114 -7.68 -22.96 3.59
N THR A 115 -7.53 -22.88 4.89
CA THR A 115 -7.90 -23.94 5.84
C THR A 115 -9.33 -23.80 6.37
N GLY A 116 -10.07 -22.75 6.03
CA GLY A 116 -11.40 -22.48 6.58
C GLY A 116 -11.38 -22.08 8.06
N ALA A 117 -10.25 -21.63 8.58
CA ALA A 117 -10.16 -21.11 9.94
C ALA A 117 -11.03 -19.85 10.10
N SER A 118 -11.59 -19.67 11.29
CA SER A 118 -12.39 -18.48 11.60
C SER A 118 -11.56 -17.22 11.47
N PHE A 119 -12.12 -16.25 10.76
CA PHE A 119 -11.49 -14.97 10.46
C PHE A 119 -12.24 -13.88 11.20
N THR A 120 -11.62 -13.20 12.15
CA THR A 120 -12.26 -12.18 12.99
C THR A 120 -11.54 -10.83 12.87
N TYR A 121 -10.47 -10.64 13.65
CA TYR A 121 -9.69 -9.41 13.68
C TYR A 121 -8.42 -9.45 12.79
N GLU A 122 -8.08 -10.59 12.24
CA GLU A 122 -6.82 -10.81 11.54
C GLU A 122 -6.70 -9.97 10.26
N GLY A 123 -7.82 -9.75 9.58
CA GLY A 123 -7.89 -8.86 8.42
C GLY A 123 -7.62 -7.41 8.79
N PRO A 124 -8.41 -6.81 9.69
CA PRO A 124 -8.16 -5.47 10.23
C PRO A 124 -6.74 -5.31 10.79
N GLN A 125 -6.24 -6.25 11.57
CA GLN A 125 -4.89 -6.22 12.12
C GLN A 125 -3.81 -6.12 11.02
N ALA A 126 -3.91 -6.96 10.00
CA ALA A 126 -2.97 -6.94 8.87
C ALA A 126 -3.08 -5.63 8.07
N SER A 127 -4.30 -5.11 7.90
CA SER A 127 -4.55 -3.84 7.23
C SER A 127 -3.95 -2.66 8.01
N TYR A 128 -4.20 -2.60 9.31
CA TYR A 128 -3.63 -1.58 10.19
C TYR A 128 -2.10 -1.60 10.15
N PHE A 129 -1.50 -2.79 10.31
CA PHE A 129 -0.05 -2.93 10.25
C PHE A 129 0.51 -2.49 8.90
N ARG A 130 -0.09 -2.94 7.79
CA ARG A 130 0.34 -2.57 6.43
C ARG A 130 0.33 -1.05 6.21
N LYS A 131 -0.69 -0.36 6.71
CA LYS A 131 -0.82 1.09 6.59
C LYS A 131 0.24 1.82 7.39
N THR A 132 0.38 1.46 8.66
CA THR A 132 1.33 2.13 9.58
C THR A 132 2.78 1.80 9.24
N SER A 133 3.10 0.55 8.88
CA SER A 133 4.43 0.18 8.41
C SER A 133 4.78 0.80 7.06
N GLY A 134 3.81 0.92 6.15
CA GLY A 134 4.02 1.61 4.87
C GLY A 134 4.48 3.06 5.06
N LEU A 135 3.90 3.76 6.02
CA LEU A 135 4.31 5.13 6.35
C LEU A 135 5.72 5.14 6.99
N ARG A 136 6.02 4.21 7.91
CA ARG A 136 7.38 4.11 8.51
C ARG A 136 8.45 3.79 7.45
N ILE A 137 8.15 2.87 6.54
CA ILE A 137 9.05 2.54 5.42
C ILE A 137 9.30 3.79 4.58
N ALA A 138 8.25 4.52 4.20
CA ALA A 138 8.39 5.76 3.44
C ALA A 138 9.23 6.80 4.19
N THR A 139 9.01 6.98 5.49
CA THR A 139 9.79 7.89 6.33
C THR A 139 11.26 7.49 6.37
N ASN A 140 11.57 6.21 6.59
CA ASN A 140 12.96 5.74 6.60
C ASN A 140 13.65 5.91 5.24
N ILE A 141 12.94 5.69 4.14
CA ILE A 141 13.47 5.97 2.78
C ILE A 141 13.76 7.46 2.60
N LEU A 142 12.85 8.34 3.06
CA LEU A 142 13.06 9.78 3.02
C LEU A 142 14.29 10.20 3.83
N GLU A 143 14.50 9.61 4.98
CA GLU A 143 15.68 9.91 5.82
C GLU A 143 17.00 9.43 5.20
N ILE A 144 16.98 8.32 4.45
CA ILE A 144 18.16 7.83 3.70
C ILE A 144 18.48 8.74 2.51
N LEU A 145 17.48 9.07 1.71
CA LEU A 145 17.67 9.75 0.41
C LEU A 145 17.52 11.27 0.48
N GLY A 146 16.99 11.79 1.59
CA GLY A 146 16.70 13.21 1.73
C GLY A 146 15.75 13.73 0.63
N PRO A 147 15.99 14.93 0.09
CA PRO A 147 15.12 15.53 -0.93
C PRO A 147 14.97 14.69 -2.21
N HIS A 148 15.93 13.82 -2.51
CA HIS A 148 15.85 12.95 -3.70
C HIS A 148 14.68 11.96 -3.64
N ALA A 149 14.16 11.65 -2.43
CA ALA A 149 12.97 10.83 -2.28
C ALA A 149 11.67 11.55 -2.70
N LEU A 150 11.70 12.86 -2.92
CA LEU A 150 10.54 13.71 -3.16
C LEU A 150 10.47 14.29 -4.58
N THR A 151 11.35 13.87 -5.46
CA THR A 151 11.40 14.37 -6.85
C THR A 151 11.06 13.28 -7.84
N ASN A 152 10.32 13.68 -8.88
CA ASN A 152 10.05 12.89 -10.07
C ASN A 152 10.69 13.50 -11.34
N ASP A 153 11.62 14.41 -11.17
CA ASP A 153 12.39 14.98 -12.26
C ASP A 153 13.24 13.88 -12.92
N GLU A 154 13.10 13.71 -14.24
CA GLU A 154 13.71 12.60 -14.98
C GLU A 154 15.24 12.53 -14.85
N GLU A 155 15.91 13.67 -14.57
CA GLU A 155 17.36 13.73 -14.46
C GLU A 155 17.90 13.30 -13.09
N ILE A 156 17.08 13.47 -12.02
CA ILE A 156 17.55 13.28 -10.64
C ILE A 156 16.65 12.35 -9.81
N ALA A 157 15.55 11.87 -10.38
CA ALA A 157 14.61 11.01 -9.70
C ALA A 157 15.23 9.64 -9.38
N VAL A 158 15.16 9.23 -8.13
CA VAL A 158 15.59 7.90 -7.71
C VAL A 158 14.62 6.87 -8.23
N GLU A 159 15.13 5.78 -8.82
CA GLU A 159 14.33 4.69 -9.37
C GLU A 159 13.21 5.19 -10.30
N GLU A 160 13.55 6.07 -11.23
CA GLU A 160 12.61 6.59 -12.25
C GLU A 160 11.36 7.25 -11.63
N GLY A 161 11.46 7.84 -10.44
CA GLY A 161 10.35 8.46 -9.70
C GLY A 161 9.48 7.49 -8.90
N HIS A 162 9.79 6.20 -8.89
CA HIS A 162 9.05 5.22 -8.09
C HIS A 162 9.11 5.48 -6.59
N ILE A 163 10.24 6.01 -6.11
CA ILE A 163 10.40 6.39 -4.69
C ILE A 163 9.46 7.54 -4.34
N GLU A 164 9.41 8.58 -5.16
CA GLU A 164 8.49 9.72 -4.96
C GLU A 164 7.02 9.27 -4.97
N ALA A 165 6.64 8.44 -5.95
CA ALA A 165 5.31 7.88 -6.01
C ALA A 165 4.96 7.07 -4.76
N HIS A 166 5.92 6.31 -4.21
CA HIS A 166 5.75 5.57 -2.95
C HIS A 166 5.52 6.50 -1.76
N GLN A 167 6.23 7.63 -1.65
CA GLN A 167 6.01 8.63 -0.60
C GLN A 167 4.57 9.13 -0.57
N ARG A 168 4.04 9.51 -1.73
CA ARG A 168 2.63 9.94 -1.84
C ARG A 168 1.65 8.81 -1.52
N ALA A 169 1.90 7.62 -2.06
CA ALA A 169 1.05 6.46 -1.87
C ALA A 169 0.96 6.04 -0.40
N ALA A 170 2.05 6.10 0.36
CA ALA A 170 2.08 5.75 1.77
C ALA A 170 1.13 6.61 2.63
N ILE A 171 1.06 7.91 2.34
CA ILE A 171 0.14 8.83 3.04
C ILE A 171 -1.30 8.54 2.64
N ILE A 172 -1.56 8.37 1.35
CA ILE A 172 -2.89 8.12 0.82
C ILE A 172 -3.44 6.78 1.35
N ALA A 173 -2.59 5.76 1.48
CA ALA A 173 -2.98 4.43 1.92
C ALA A 173 -3.57 4.37 3.34
N LEU A 174 -3.38 5.41 4.16
CA LEU A 174 -3.97 5.48 5.50
C LEU A 174 -5.51 5.53 5.49
N HIS A 175 -6.13 5.95 4.38
CA HIS A 175 -7.58 6.19 4.30
C HIS A 175 -8.40 5.07 3.63
N PRO A 176 -8.05 4.57 2.41
CA PRO A 176 -8.89 3.59 1.71
C PRO A 176 -9.01 2.27 2.46
N GLY A 177 -10.16 1.62 2.35
CA GLY A 177 -10.42 0.33 3.03
C GLY A 177 -10.54 0.47 4.55
N GLY A 178 -11.12 1.57 5.02
CA GLY A 178 -11.18 1.96 6.44
C GLY A 178 -9.95 2.75 6.88
N THR A 179 -10.13 3.77 7.69
CA THR A 179 -9.00 4.52 8.28
C THR A 179 -8.29 3.69 9.35
N THR A 180 -7.09 4.13 9.75
CA THR A 180 -6.36 3.48 10.86
C THR A 180 -7.14 3.48 12.17
N ASP A 181 -8.08 4.43 12.36
CA ASP A 181 -8.89 4.54 13.59
C ASP A 181 -10.09 3.55 13.59
N ILE A 182 -10.43 2.97 12.44
CA ILE A 182 -11.56 2.03 12.28
C ILE A 182 -11.07 0.57 12.25
N GLN A 183 -9.80 0.34 11.94
CA GLN A 183 -9.20 -0.99 11.89
C GLN A 183 -8.98 -1.51 13.33
#